data_9953a63478ebeee195b9763466b5de96
#
_entry.id   9953a63478ebeee195b9763466b5de96
#
_cell.length_a   1.000
_cell.length_b   1.000
_cell.length_c   1.000
_cell.angle_alpha   90.00
_cell.angle_beta   90.00
_cell.angle_gamma   90.00
#
_symmetry.space_group_name_H-M   'P 1'
#
loop_
_entity.id
_entity.type
_entity.pdbx_description
1 polymer ?
#
loop_
_entity_poly.entity_id
_entity_poly.type
_entity_poly.pdbx_seq_one_letter_code
_entity_poly.pdbx_strand_id
1 'polypeptide(L)'
;DSVNLKTWMPGAVDFFNDFTDSSVKAGFVYEYDVEANINLIKHLYPNTKNIAFVSDNSYGGVSLQAHVVAEMKKHPELNLILLDGRTNTIYTISDKLHELPPNTALLMGTWRVDMYDGYFMRNATYTMMEAAGDVPTFSISSVGIGYWAIGGVTPSYRPLGKDMAYQAVRLLQGAD
;
A
#
# COMPACT_ATOMS: atom_id res chain seq x y z
N ASP A 1 -18.29 7.18 -18.88
CA ASP A 1 -16.90 6.90 -19.29
C ASP A 1 -16.46 5.63 -18.60
N SER A 2 -16.40 4.53 -19.38
CA SER A 2 -15.87 3.26 -18.91
C SER A 2 -14.38 3.44 -18.62
N VAL A 3 -13.99 3.48 -17.34
CA VAL A 3 -12.59 3.46 -16.96
C VAL A 3 -12.00 2.14 -17.44
N ASN A 4 -11.02 2.22 -18.32
CA ASN A 4 -10.38 1.05 -18.90
C ASN A 4 -9.46 0.40 -17.86
N LEU A 5 -10.01 -0.49 -17.04
CA LEU A 5 -9.33 -1.21 -15.98
C LEU A 5 -8.09 -2.01 -16.44
N LYS A 6 -7.98 -2.28 -17.74
CA LYS A 6 -6.88 -3.07 -18.31
C LYS A 6 -5.52 -2.38 -18.26
N THR A 7 -5.47 -1.07 -18.06
CA THR A 7 -4.23 -0.30 -18.11
C THR A 7 -3.56 -0.12 -16.74
N TRP A 8 -4.24 -0.42 -15.63
CA TRP A 8 -3.89 0.10 -14.31
C TRP A 8 -3.34 -0.89 -13.30
N MET A 9 -3.60 -2.19 -13.45
CA MET A 9 -3.02 -3.21 -12.57
C MET A 9 -2.83 -4.51 -13.35
N PRO A 10 -1.60 -4.90 -13.69
CA PRO A 10 -1.33 -6.29 -14.08
C PRO A 10 -1.71 -7.18 -12.88
N GLY A 11 -2.76 -7.94 -12.98
CA GLY A 11 -3.32 -8.76 -11.89
C GLY A 11 -4.71 -8.32 -11.41
N ALA A 12 -5.08 -7.04 -11.46
CA ALA A 12 -6.45 -6.62 -11.14
C ALA A 12 -7.46 -7.11 -12.20
N VAL A 13 -7.00 -7.25 -13.44
CA VAL A 13 -7.83 -7.80 -14.52
C VAL A 13 -8.17 -9.27 -14.24
N ASP A 14 -7.23 -10.05 -13.72
CA ASP A 14 -7.47 -11.45 -13.39
C ASP A 14 -8.40 -11.57 -12.19
N PHE A 15 -8.23 -10.72 -11.16
CA PHE A 15 -9.13 -10.64 -10.03
C PHE A 15 -10.56 -10.32 -10.46
N PHE A 16 -10.78 -9.36 -11.37
CA PHE A 16 -12.10 -9.05 -11.90
C PHE A 16 -12.63 -10.11 -12.87
N ASN A 17 -11.77 -10.81 -13.61
CA ASN A 17 -12.17 -11.92 -14.47
C ASN A 17 -12.60 -13.14 -13.65
N ASP A 18 -11.99 -13.38 -12.49
CA ASP A 18 -12.39 -14.43 -11.56
C ASP A 18 -13.75 -14.14 -10.88
N PHE A 19 -14.15 -12.86 -10.78
CA PHE A 19 -15.48 -12.42 -10.36
C PHE A 19 -16.48 -12.24 -11.52
N THR A 20 -16.25 -12.85 -12.66
CA THR A 20 -17.16 -12.80 -13.82
C THR A 20 -18.47 -13.55 -13.61
N ASP A 21 -19.07 -13.39 -12.48
CA ASP A 21 -20.51 -13.48 -12.37
C ASP A 21 -21.10 -12.26 -13.07
N SER A 22 -22.00 -12.51 -14.02
CA SER A 22 -22.76 -11.50 -14.78
C SER A 22 -23.57 -10.51 -13.89
N SER A 23 -23.51 -10.68 -12.58
CA SER A 23 -24.14 -9.81 -11.57
C SER A 23 -23.30 -8.58 -11.21
N VAL A 24 -21.98 -8.55 -11.49
CA VAL A 24 -21.15 -7.36 -11.24
C VAL A 24 -21.37 -6.32 -12.33
N LYS A 25 -22.11 -5.26 -11.99
CA LYS A 25 -22.51 -4.19 -12.92
C LYS A 25 -21.51 -3.03 -12.96
N ALA A 26 -20.82 -2.75 -11.85
CA ALA A 26 -19.86 -1.65 -11.74
C ALA A 26 -18.85 -1.91 -10.62
N GLY A 27 -17.66 -1.34 -10.75
CA GLY A 27 -16.62 -1.39 -9.73
C GLY A 27 -15.88 -0.06 -9.64
N PHE A 28 -15.37 0.26 -8.46
CA PHE A 28 -14.50 1.39 -8.22
C PHE A 28 -13.11 0.88 -7.88
N VAL A 29 -12.11 1.42 -8.57
CA VAL A 29 -10.71 1.15 -8.31
C VAL A 29 -10.06 2.44 -7.84
N TYR A 30 -9.29 2.36 -6.76
CA TYR A 30 -8.40 3.44 -6.35
C TYR A 30 -6.96 2.94 -6.39
N GLU A 31 -6.06 3.83 -6.70
CA GLU A 31 -4.64 3.53 -6.78
C GLU A 31 -3.91 4.14 -5.59
N TYR A 32 -2.89 3.42 -5.13
CA TYR A 32 -1.88 3.98 -4.25
C TYR A 32 -0.80 4.67 -5.10
N ASP A 33 -0.67 5.98 -4.96
CA ASP A 33 0.32 6.76 -5.70
C ASP A 33 1.72 6.57 -5.09
N VAL A 34 2.40 5.53 -5.55
CA VAL A 34 3.75 5.18 -5.08
C VAL A 34 4.75 6.26 -5.47
N GLU A 35 4.66 6.78 -6.70
CA GLU A 35 5.57 7.81 -7.21
C GLU A 35 5.47 9.10 -6.39
N ALA A 36 4.26 9.56 -6.10
CA ALA A 36 4.06 10.74 -5.27
C ALA A 36 4.60 10.55 -3.85
N ASN A 37 4.47 9.34 -3.27
CA ASN A 37 5.06 9.05 -1.96
C ASN A 37 6.59 9.06 -1.99
N ILE A 38 7.22 8.48 -3.02
CA ILE A 38 8.68 8.53 -3.19
C ILE A 38 9.15 9.98 -3.35
N ASN A 39 8.47 10.77 -4.15
CA ASN A 39 8.79 12.18 -4.36
C ASN A 39 8.63 13.01 -3.07
N LEU A 40 7.59 12.74 -2.28
CA LEU A 40 7.39 13.35 -0.96
C LEU A 40 8.56 13.02 -0.02
N ILE A 41 8.97 11.75 0.04
CA ILE A 41 10.11 11.31 0.84
C ILE A 41 11.39 12.05 0.41
N LYS A 42 11.70 12.06 -0.89
CA LYS A 42 12.89 12.76 -1.43
C LYS A 42 12.87 14.26 -1.14
N HIS A 43 11.71 14.89 -1.17
CA HIS A 43 11.56 16.31 -0.85
C HIS A 43 11.84 16.61 0.63
N LEU A 44 11.26 15.81 1.53
CA LEU A 44 11.40 16.03 2.98
C LEU A 44 12.73 15.51 3.53
N TYR A 45 13.26 14.43 2.94
CA TYR A 45 14.49 13.76 3.35
C TYR A 45 15.44 13.59 2.16
N PRO A 46 16.06 14.68 1.67
CA PRO A 46 16.85 14.67 0.42
C PRO A 46 18.09 13.77 0.46
N ASN A 47 18.54 13.40 1.64
CA ASN A 47 19.67 12.48 1.83
C ASN A 47 19.25 10.99 1.82
N THR A 48 17.98 10.68 1.59
CA THR A 48 17.49 9.30 1.51
C THR A 48 18.19 8.54 0.39
N LYS A 49 18.69 7.37 0.72
CA LYS A 49 19.33 6.42 -0.21
C LYS A 49 18.57 5.10 -0.32
N ASN A 50 17.80 4.80 0.70
CA ASN A 50 17.08 3.54 0.79
C ASN A 50 15.60 3.81 1.09
N ILE A 51 14.73 3.10 0.37
CA ILE A 51 13.30 3.01 0.70
C ILE A 51 13.06 1.61 1.24
N ALA A 52 12.73 1.49 2.52
CA ALA A 52 12.24 0.26 3.10
C ALA A 52 10.73 0.20 2.91
N PHE A 53 10.23 -0.89 2.32
CA PHE A 53 8.80 -1.06 2.08
C PHE A 53 8.28 -2.28 2.84
N VAL A 54 7.27 -2.07 3.69
CA VAL A 54 6.59 -3.13 4.44
C VAL A 54 5.31 -3.53 3.73
N SER A 55 5.16 -4.81 3.44
CA SER A 55 3.92 -5.39 2.91
C SER A 55 3.63 -6.75 3.55
N ASP A 56 2.36 -7.06 3.70
CA ASP A 56 1.90 -8.33 4.25
C ASP A 56 1.68 -9.42 3.17
N ASN A 57 1.31 -10.63 3.61
CA ASN A 57 1.02 -11.78 2.74
C ASN A 57 -0.41 -11.77 2.19
N SER A 58 -1.19 -10.70 2.37
CA SER A 58 -2.51 -10.58 1.75
C SER A 58 -2.38 -10.32 0.25
N TYR A 59 -3.44 -10.65 -0.50
CA TYR A 59 -3.50 -10.35 -1.93
C TYR A 59 -3.21 -8.86 -2.21
N GLY A 60 -3.81 -7.96 -1.42
CA GLY A 60 -3.58 -6.51 -1.54
C GLY A 60 -2.13 -6.12 -1.24
N GLY A 61 -1.51 -6.70 -0.21
CA GLY A 61 -0.12 -6.47 0.16
C GLY A 61 0.86 -6.92 -0.92
N VAL A 62 0.64 -8.11 -1.47
CA VAL A 62 1.47 -8.67 -2.55
C VAL A 62 1.34 -7.84 -3.84
N SER A 63 0.12 -7.45 -4.21
CA SER A 63 -0.12 -6.61 -5.39
C SER A 63 0.51 -5.23 -5.24
N LEU A 64 0.39 -4.62 -4.07
CA LEU A 64 1.01 -3.32 -3.78
C LEU A 64 2.54 -3.42 -3.81
N GLN A 65 3.11 -4.50 -3.28
CA GLN A 65 4.56 -4.74 -3.36
C GLN A 65 5.04 -4.81 -4.81
N ALA A 66 4.33 -5.54 -5.67
CA ALA A 66 4.67 -5.63 -7.09
C ALA A 66 4.63 -4.25 -7.76
N HIS A 67 3.66 -3.41 -7.41
CA HIS A 67 3.57 -2.04 -7.88
C HIS A 67 4.76 -1.18 -7.40
N VAL A 68 5.09 -1.25 -6.12
CA VAL A 68 6.28 -0.55 -5.57
C VAL A 68 7.57 -0.98 -6.26
N VAL A 69 7.77 -2.28 -6.48
CA VAL A 69 8.95 -2.79 -7.20
C VAL A 69 9.01 -2.25 -8.64
N ALA A 70 7.87 -2.14 -9.31
CA ALA A 70 7.79 -1.58 -10.67
C ALA A 70 8.13 -0.07 -10.68
N GLU A 71 7.56 0.71 -9.77
CA GLU A 71 7.81 2.14 -9.66
C GLU A 71 9.25 2.46 -9.27
N MET A 72 9.85 1.68 -8.36
CA MET A 72 11.25 1.87 -7.94
C MET A 72 12.26 1.72 -9.08
N LYS A 73 11.92 1.07 -10.18
CA LYS A 73 12.77 1.02 -11.37
C LYS A 73 12.99 2.39 -12.02
N LYS A 74 12.08 3.34 -11.77
CA LYS A 74 12.19 4.73 -12.25
C LYS A 74 13.14 5.58 -11.36
N HIS A 75 13.55 5.05 -10.20
CA HIS A 75 14.40 5.71 -9.21
C HIS A 75 15.70 4.92 -8.98
N PRO A 76 16.57 4.79 -10.00
CA PRO A 76 17.79 3.97 -9.90
C PRO A 76 18.81 4.49 -8.87
N GLU A 77 18.64 5.72 -8.40
CA GLU A 77 19.44 6.34 -7.34
C GLU A 77 19.06 5.85 -5.94
N LEU A 78 17.91 5.17 -5.79
CA LEU A 78 17.41 4.65 -4.52
C LEU A 78 17.48 3.13 -4.48
N ASN A 79 17.86 2.58 -3.34
CA ASN A 79 17.77 1.14 -3.08
C ASN A 79 16.41 0.80 -2.47
N LEU A 80 15.81 -0.30 -2.91
CA LEU A 80 14.58 -0.84 -2.31
C LEU A 80 14.93 -1.98 -1.35
N ILE A 81 14.48 -1.86 -0.10
CA ILE A 81 14.56 -2.89 0.93
C ILE A 81 13.14 -3.42 1.15
N LEU A 82 12.90 -4.68 0.75
CA LEU A 82 11.58 -5.30 0.92
C LEU A 82 11.48 -6.00 2.28
N LEU A 83 10.52 -5.57 3.07
CA LEU A 83 10.11 -6.20 4.33
C LEU A 83 8.81 -6.96 4.05
N ASP A 84 8.96 -8.15 3.48
CA ASP A 84 7.93 -8.94 2.82
C ASP A 84 7.28 -9.94 3.76
N GLY A 85 5.99 -9.79 4.03
CA GLY A 85 5.19 -10.67 4.88
C GLY A 85 5.02 -12.11 4.35
N ARG A 86 5.34 -12.36 3.07
CA ARG A 86 5.35 -13.74 2.52
C ARG A 86 6.49 -14.59 3.07
N THR A 87 7.56 -13.96 3.53
CA THR A 87 8.79 -14.61 3.98
C THR A 87 9.19 -14.23 5.40
N ASN A 88 8.38 -13.40 6.07
CA ASN A 88 8.67 -12.90 7.39
C ASN A 88 7.43 -12.96 8.29
N THR A 89 7.69 -13.14 9.57
CA THR A 89 6.71 -12.91 10.64
C THR A 89 6.75 -11.45 11.09
N ILE A 90 5.79 -11.02 11.89
CA ILE A 90 5.81 -9.69 12.52
C ILE A 90 7.08 -9.49 13.36
N TYR A 91 7.57 -10.53 14.02
CA TYR A 91 8.77 -10.48 14.86
C TYR A 91 10.03 -10.26 14.01
N THR A 92 10.19 -11.05 12.95
CA THR A 92 11.34 -10.90 12.04
C THR A 92 11.31 -9.58 11.27
N ILE A 93 10.13 -9.01 11.00
CA ILE A 93 10.03 -7.64 10.47
C ILE A 93 10.51 -6.63 11.51
N SER A 94 10.10 -6.76 12.78
CA SER A 94 10.55 -5.88 13.85
C SER A 94 12.07 -5.90 14.00
N ASP A 95 12.69 -7.09 13.96
CA ASP A 95 14.16 -7.22 14.01
C ASP A 95 14.83 -6.49 12.84
N LYS A 96 14.31 -6.68 11.62
CA LYS A 96 14.83 -6.02 10.42
C LYS A 96 14.63 -4.50 10.43
N LEU A 97 13.59 -4.00 11.07
CA LEU A 97 13.36 -2.56 11.24
C LEU A 97 14.43 -1.93 12.12
N HIS A 98 14.91 -2.63 13.15
CA HIS A 98 16.04 -2.18 13.98
C HIS A 98 17.37 -2.15 13.22
N GLU A 99 17.52 -2.97 12.19
CA GLU A 99 18.77 -3.14 11.43
C GLU A 99 18.79 -2.32 10.14
N LEU A 100 17.82 -1.44 9.92
CA LEU A 100 17.77 -0.62 8.70
C LEU A 100 19.03 0.26 8.58
N PRO A 101 19.64 0.31 7.36
CA PRO A 101 20.82 1.11 7.16
C PRO A 101 20.54 2.61 7.29
N PRO A 102 21.56 3.45 7.54
CA PRO A 102 21.39 4.89 7.59
C PRO A 102 20.86 5.46 6.27
N ASN A 103 20.24 6.61 6.32
CA ASN A 103 19.60 7.26 5.17
C ASN A 103 18.46 6.41 4.56
N THR A 104 17.77 5.66 5.39
CA THR A 104 16.54 4.93 5.02
C THR A 104 15.31 5.74 5.39
N ALA A 105 14.33 5.78 4.50
CA ALA A 105 12.95 6.15 4.82
C ALA A 105 12.07 4.91 4.68
N LEU A 106 11.11 4.76 5.58
CA LEU A 106 10.19 3.64 5.61
C LEU A 106 8.86 4.04 4.97
N LEU A 107 8.40 3.26 4.00
CA LEU A 107 7.08 3.37 3.41
C LEU A 107 6.25 2.17 3.84
N MET A 108 5.24 2.44 4.67
CA MET A 108 4.33 1.39 5.15
C MET A 108 3.19 1.17 4.18
N GLY A 109 3.07 -0.05 3.68
CA GLY A 109 1.93 -0.53 2.91
C GLY A 109 0.80 -1.01 3.84
N THR A 110 0.69 -2.32 3.98
CA THR A 110 -0.29 -2.98 4.86
C THR A 110 0.40 -4.04 5.71
N TRP A 111 -0.18 -4.33 6.90
CA TRP A 111 0.22 -5.47 7.71
C TRP A 111 -1.00 -6.08 8.41
N ARG A 112 -1.45 -7.21 7.90
CA ARG A 112 -2.59 -7.97 8.43
C ARG A 112 -2.32 -9.45 8.55
N VAL A 113 -1.51 -10.00 7.63
CA VAL A 113 -1.26 -11.43 7.49
C VAL A 113 0.24 -11.64 7.26
N ASP A 114 0.86 -12.55 7.99
CA ASP A 114 2.26 -12.91 7.83
C ASP A 114 2.46 -14.22 7.03
N MET A 115 3.69 -14.72 6.99
CA MET A 115 4.08 -15.93 6.27
C MET A 115 3.38 -17.22 6.74
N TYR A 116 2.77 -17.21 7.93
CA TYR A 116 2.06 -18.34 8.50
C TYR A 116 0.53 -18.15 8.47
N ASP A 117 0.05 -17.19 7.67
CA ASP A 117 -1.37 -16.80 7.62
C ASP A 117 -1.92 -16.33 8.98
N GLY A 118 -1.04 -15.95 9.89
CA GLY A 118 -1.40 -15.34 11.16
C GLY A 118 -2.03 -13.96 10.91
N TYR A 119 -3.26 -13.76 11.41
CA TYR A 119 -3.96 -12.49 11.27
C TYR A 119 -3.65 -11.56 12.45
N PHE A 120 -3.21 -10.35 12.17
CA PHE A 120 -2.83 -9.36 13.15
C PHE A 120 -3.83 -8.21 13.25
N MET A 121 -4.16 -7.88 14.48
CA MET A 121 -4.99 -6.71 14.80
C MET A 121 -4.19 -5.42 14.56
N ARG A 122 -4.90 -4.30 14.40
CA ARG A 122 -4.30 -2.98 14.15
C ARG A 122 -3.21 -2.59 15.16
N ASN A 123 -3.39 -2.92 16.43
CA ASN A 123 -2.42 -2.62 17.47
C ASN A 123 -1.08 -3.34 17.30
N ALA A 124 -1.06 -4.54 16.71
CA ALA A 124 0.19 -5.24 16.43
C ALA A 124 1.09 -4.46 15.45
N THR A 125 0.48 -3.78 14.46
CA THR A 125 1.21 -2.90 13.55
C THR A 125 1.88 -1.73 14.30
N TYR A 126 1.22 -1.17 15.31
CA TYR A 126 1.80 -0.09 16.11
C TYR A 126 3.06 -0.57 16.84
N THR A 127 2.98 -1.70 17.53
CA THR A 127 4.13 -2.28 18.24
C THR A 127 5.26 -2.63 17.28
N MET A 128 4.94 -3.19 16.10
CA MET A 128 5.94 -3.46 15.06
C MET A 128 6.63 -2.17 14.60
N MET A 129 5.88 -1.08 14.41
CA MET A 129 6.42 0.18 13.92
C MET A 129 7.28 0.92 14.95
N GLU A 130 7.10 0.66 16.26
CA GLU A 130 8.00 1.16 17.31
C GLU A 130 9.45 0.67 17.10
N ALA A 131 9.63 -0.49 16.47
CA ALA A 131 10.93 -1.03 16.15
C ALA A 131 11.71 -0.22 15.09
N ALA A 132 11.04 0.61 14.32
CA ALA A 132 11.69 1.49 13.35
C ALA A 132 12.45 2.66 14.00
N GLY A 133 12.18 2.96 15.28
CA GLY A 133 12.84 4.03 16.03
C GLY A 133 12.74 5.39 15.32
N ASP A 134 13.88 6.02 15.07
CA ASP A 134 13.98 7.35 14.46
C ASP A 134 13.92 7.33 12.91
N VAL A 135 13.68 6.16 12.29
CA VAL A 135 13.57 6.08 10.83
C VAL A 135 12.32 6.84 10.37
N PRO A 136 12.46 7.85 9.50
CA PRO A 136 11.32 8.61 9.00
C PRO A 136 10.34 7.68 8.28
N THR A 137 9.13 7.59 8.83
CA THR A 137 8.14 6.63 8.40
C THR A 137 6.96 7.32 7.72
N PHE A 138 6.60 6.82 6.56
CA PHE A 138 5.48 7.28 5.74
C PHE A 138 4.46 6.17 5.57
N SER A 139 3.21 6.54 5.31
CA SER A 139 2.14 5.59 5.05
C SER A 139 1.54 5.84 3.67
N ILE A 140 1.47 4.80 2.84
CA ILE A 140 0.81 4.86 1.54
C ILE A 140 -0.72 4.76 1.67
N SER A 141 -1.15 4.26 2.85
CA SER A 141 -2.54 4.10 3.19
C SER A 141 -3.00 5.01 4.27
N SER A 142 -3.66 5.67 4.75
CA SER A 142 -3.90 6.54 5.92
C SER A 142 -3.60 5.90 7.30
N VAL A 143 -3.13 4.65 7.34
CA VAL A 143 -2.83 3.95 8.60
C VAL A 143 -1.59 4.54 9.26
N GLY A 144 -1.70 4.87 10.54
CA GLY A 144 -0.58 5.40 11.33
C GLY A 144 -0.32 6.90 11.21
N ILE A 145 -1.00 7.62 10.31
CA ILE A 145 -0.88 9.09 10.22
C ILE A 145 -1.37 9.72 11.52
N GLY A 146 -0.54 10.60 12.08
CA GLY A 146 -0.78 11.24 13.38
C GLY A 146 -0.31 10.40 14.57
N TYR A 147 0.33 9.25 14.33
CA TYR A 147 0.93 8.40 15.37
C TYR A 147 2.40 8.14 15.01
N TRP A 148 2.70 7.07 14.28
CA TRP A 148 4.04 6.68 13.88
C TRP A 148 4.40 7.13 12.46
N ALA A 149 3.42 7.46 11.60
CA ALA A 149 3.68 7.97 10.26
C ALA A 149 3.68 9.51 10.23
N ILE A 150 4.75 10.07 9.71
CA ILE A 150 4.94 11.52 9.51
C ILE A 150 3.88 12.06 8.54
N GLY A 151 3.52 11.26 7.53
CA GLY A 151 2.56 11.60 6.49
C GLY A 151 2.52 10.57 5.39
N GLY A 152 2.00 10.97 4.25
CA GLY A 152 1.94 10.16 3.04
C GLY A 152 0.94 10.73 2.03
N VAL A 153 1.10 10.35 0.78
CA VAL A 153 0.10 10.59 -0.26
C VAL A 153 -0.86 9.39 -0.25
N THR A 154 -2.08 9.62 0.21
CA THR A 154 -3.05 8.56 0.45
C THR A 154 -4.31 8.73 -0.39
N PRO A 155 -5.01 7.65 -0.76
CA PRO A 155 -6.29 7.75 -1.45
C PRO A 155 -7.32 8.56 -0.65
N SER A 156 -8.14 9.32 -1.35
CA SER A 156 -9.22 10.09 -0.73
C SER A 156 -10.47 9.22 -0.59
N TYR A 157 -10.57 8.47 0.49
CA TYR A 157 -11.64 7.48 0.70
C TYR A 157 -13.04 8.08 0.84
N ARG A 158 -13.17 9.30 1.37
CA ARG A 158 -14.49 9.93 1.58
C ARG A 158 -15.17 10.33 0.27
N PRO A 159 -14.54 11.05 -0.68
CA PRO A 159 -15.09 11.26 -2.01
C PRO A 159 -15.43 9.96 -2.72
N LEU A 160 -14.50 8.99 -2.71
CA LEU A 160 -14.72 7.67 -3.31
C LEU A 160 -16.00 7.01 -2.78
N GLY A 161 -16.21 7.00 -1.46
CA GLY A 161 -17.41 6.43 -0.86
C GLY A 161 -18.70 7.14 -1.28
N LYS A 162 -18.66 8.47 -1.50
CA LYS A 162 -19.80 9.24 -2.03
C LYS A 162 -20.10 8.85 -3.47
N ASP A 163 -19.07 8.74 -4.31
CA ASP A 163 -19.22 8.37 -5.71
C ASP A 163 -19.75 6.95 -5.86
N MET A 164 -19.27 6.02 -5.05
CA MET A 164 -19.80 4.66 -4.98
C MET A 164 -21.29 4.64 -4.62
N ALA A 165 -21.68 5.37 -3.57
CA ALA A 165 -23.07 5.46 -3.15
C ALA A 165 -23.97 6.09 -4.24
N TYR A 166 -23.49 7.14 -4.89
CA TYR A 166 -24.22 7.79 -5.99
C TYR A 166 -24.42 6.84 -7.18
N GLN A 167 -23.39 6.10 -7.60
CA GLN A 167 -23.51 5.14 -8.68
C GLN A 167 -24.40 3.95 -8.30
N ALA A 168 -24.35 3.48 -7.07
CA ALA A 168 -25.25 2.42 -6.59
C ALA A 168 -26.72 2.85 -6.68
N VAL A 169 -27.05 4.07 -6.27
CA VAL A 169 -28.41 4.62 -6.40
C VAL A 169 -28.84 4.70 -7.87
N ARG A 170 -27.97 5.16 -8.77
CA ARG A 170 -28.28 5.22 -10.21
C ARG A 170 -28.61 3.84 -10.78
N LEU A 171 -27.76 2.83 -10.47
CA LEU A 171 -27.98 1.46 -10.93
C LEU A 171 -29.31 0.88 -10.40
N LEU A 172 -29.65 1.13 -9.13
CA LEU A 172 -30.93 0.72 -8.55
C LEU A 172 -32.13 1.40 -9.19
N GLN A 173 -31.95 2.60 -9.77
CA GLN A 173 -32.98 3.34 -10.52
C GLN A 173 -33.03 2.95 -12.00
N GLY A 174 -32.26 1.96 -12.43
CA GLY A 174 -32.26 1.45 -13.81
C GLY A 174 -31.42 2.26 -14.78
N ALA A 175 -30.45 3.03 -14.30
CA ALA A 175 -29.46 3.66 -15.16
C ALA A 175 -28.44 2.60 -15.66
N ASP A 176 -28.12 2.63 -16.95
CA ASP A 176 -27.07 1.82 -17.55
C ASP A 176 -25.66 2.36 -17.22
#